data_10a4de372f79e61ac91994dfee0a1d03
#
_entry.id   10a4de372f79e61ac91994dfee0a1d03
#
_cell.length_a   1.000
_cell.length_b   1.000
_cell.length_c   1.000
_cell.angle_alpha   90.00
_cell.angle_beta   90.00
_cell.angle_gamma   90.00
#
_symmetry.space_group_name_H-M   'P 1'
#
loop_
_entity.id
_entity.type
_entity.pdbx_description
1 polymer ?
#
loop_
_entity_poly.entity_id
_entity_poly.type
_entity_poly.pdbx_seq_one_letter_code
_entity_poly.pdbx_strand_id
1 'polypeptide(L)'
;DEHYESIGVPRSGWSHLALNIGAFLALAWGGLVIVNISFVTTAGGIATCYFEGPAHAGCRACCGSLGRALSFQFGSIAFGSLIVAMVNTLVYIIRLGAEQARHTDNGLLKLIFCCCLCCMQCFERTVEWLTSYAFVYVAIYGTSFLSSGRAVMGLLGKSGVGAVATSTLIDPVLTLGTLLGCGAGCALGYVAARGWNNLSAPDNFSEFQSEVVMIDNIVGIVAGGVAALAVASIGLAPVDAGAKSLFVCYAEEPQKLALDSPALAAKISEAAGE
;
A
#
# COMPACT_ATOMS: atom_id res chain seq x y z
N ASP A 1 41.35 9.71 -4.72
CA ASP A 1 40.42 10.76 -5.23
C ASP A 1 40.31 10.82 -6.76
N GLU A 2 41.14 10.09 -7.51
CA GLU A 2 41.12 10.12 -9.01
C GLU A 2 40.20 9.07 -9.67
N HIS A 3 39.59 8.19 -8.91
CA HIS A 3 38.81 7.08 -9.50
C HIS A 3 37.33 7.36 -9.71
N TYR A 4 36.80 8.50 -9.22
CA TYR A 4 35.40 8.92 -9.41
C TYR A 4 35.16 9.82 -10.62
N GLU A 5 36.18 10.21 -11.33
CA GLU A 5 36.08 11.14 -12.46
C GLU A 5 35.60 10.49 -13.77
N SER A 6 35.52 9.14 -13.80
CA SER A 6 35.16 8.39 -15.01
C SER A 6 33.65 8.20 -15.26
N ILE A 7 32.77 8.59 -14.32
CA ILE A 7 31.32 8.35 -14.45
C ILE A 7 30.55 9.61 -14.91
N GLY A 8 31.23 10.72 -15.21
CA GLY A 8 30.63 11.88 -15.89
C GLY A 8 29.42 12.53 -15.19
N VAL A 9 29.28 12.38 -13.86
CA VAL A 9 28.17 12.99 -13.10
C VAL A 9 28.51 14.45 -12.83
N PRO A 10 27.75 15.41 -13.40
CA PRO A 10 28.02 16.82 -13.18
C PRO A 10 27.86 17.19 -11.70
N ARG A 11 28.86 17.84 -11.14
CA ARG A 11 28.98 18.28 -9.73
C ARG A 11 28.04 19.44 -9.35
N SER A 12 26.97 19.71 -10.08
CA SER A 12 25.99 20.75 -9.71
C SER A 12 24.97 20.20 -8.72
N GLY A 13 24.59 20.97 -7.69
CA GLY A 13 23.60 20.54 -6.70
C GLY A 13 22.25 20.11 -7.32
N TRP A 14 21.93 20.62 -8.50
CA TRP A 14 20.75 20.25 -9.28
C TRP A 14 20.82 18.82 -9.83
N SER A 15 21.99 18.32 -10.20
CA SER A 15 22.14 16.95 -10.70
C SER A 15 21.95 15.91 -9.59
N HIS A 16 22.42 16.17 -8.39
CA HIS A 16 22.18 15.31 -7.23
C HIS A 16 20.70 15.28 -6.85
N LEU A 17 20.02 16.42 -6.90
CA LEU A 17 18.57 16.48 -6.65
C LEU A 17 17.79 15.70 -7.70
N ALA A 18 18.09 15.88 -8.99
CA ALA A 18 17.45 15.15 -10.08
C ALA A 18 17.69 13.64 -9.99
N LEU A 19 18.91 13.21 -9.64
CA LEU A 19 19.26 11.81 -9.40
C LEU A 19 18.45 11.21 -8.23
N ASN A 20 18.35 11.93 -7.12
CA ASN A 20 17.60 11.48 -5.96
C ASN A 20 16.09 11.34 -6.28
N ILE A 21 15.51 12.32 -6.98
CA ILE A 21 14.10 12.26 -7.40
C ILE A 21 13.89 11.12 -8.38
N GLY A 22 14.79 10.94 -9.37
CA GLY A 22 14.70 9.84 -10.32
C GLY A 22 14.86 8.46 -9.68
N ALA A 23 15.78 8.32 -8.74
CA ALA A 23 15.96 7.09 -7.96
C ALA A 23 14.74 6.79 -7.09
N PHE A 24 14.16 7.80 -6.42
CA PHE A 24 12.94 7.64 -5.65
C PHE A 24 11.76 7.19 -6.54
N LEU A 25 11.56 7.84 -7.69
CA LEU A 25 10.53 7.46 -8.64
C LEU A 25 10.70 6.01 -9.13
N ALA A 26 11.92 5.62 -9.50
CA ALA A 26 12.21 4.27 -9.99
C ALA A 26 11.95 3.20 -8.91
N LEU A 27 12.38 3.45 -7.67
CA LEU A 27 12.15 2.53 -6.54
C LEU A 27 10.67 2.48 -6.16
N ALA A 28 10.00 3.61 -6.10
CA ALA A 28 8.56 3.67 -5.81
C ALA A 28 7.75 2.94 -6.88
N TRP A 29 8.05 3.19 -8.17
CA TRP A 29 7.38 2.51 -9.27
C TRP A 29 7.61 1.00 -9.24
N GLY A 30 8.85 0.54 -9.12
CA GLY A 30 9.18 -0.88 -9.05
C GLY A 30 8.51 -1.58 -7.86
N GLY A 31 8.54 -0.96 -6.67
CA GLY A 31 7.84 -1.46 -5.49
C GLY A 31 6.33 -1.56 -5.69
N LEU A 32 5.71 -0.51 -6.23
CA LEU A 32 4.28 -0.50 -6.53
C LEU A 32 3.87 -1.55 -7.57
N VAL A 33 4.69 -1.81 -8.59
CA VAL A 33 4.42 -2.87 -9.58
C VAL A 33 4.33 -4.24 -8.87
N ILE A 34 5.28 -4.54 -7.99
CA ILE A 34 5.30 -5.82 -7.25
C ILE A 34 4.06 -5.97 -6.35
N VAL A 35 3.72 -4.91 -5.60
CA VAL A 35 2.54 -4.89 -4.72
C VAL A 35 1.27 -5.05 -5.54
N ASN A 36 1.14 -4.33 -6.66
CA ASN A 36 -0.05 -4.38 -7.50
C ASN A 36 -0.19 -5.69 -8.29
N ILE A 37 0.90 -6.39 -8.62
CA ILE A 37 0.83 -7.77 -9.14
C ILE A 37 0.18 -8.68 -8.10
N SER A 38 0.58 -8.59 -6.84
CA SER A 38 -0.01 -9.38 -5.74
C SER A 38 -1.49 -9.02 -5.54
N PHE A 39 -1.82 -7.73 -5.59
CA PHE A 39 -3.19 -7.23 -5.49
C PHE A 39 -4.09 -7.79 -6.62
N VAL A 40 -3.68 -7.63 -7.88
CA VAL A 40 -4.42 -8.13 -9.07
C VAL A 40 -4.54 -9.65 -9.04
N THR A 41 -3.49 -10.36 -8.60
CA THR A 41 -3.51 -11.82 -8.46
C THR A 41 -4.58 -12.25 -7.46
N THR A 42 -4.63 -11.63 -6.30
CA THR A 42 -5.62 -11.94 -5.26
C THR A 42 -7.04 -11.57 -5.72
N ALA A 43 -7.21 -10.38 -6.28
CA ALA A 43 -8.50 -9.92 -6.79
C ALA A 43 -9.05 -10.86 -7.88
N GLY A 44 -8.20 -11.26 -8.83
CA GLY A 44 -8.58 -12.19 -9.89
C GLY A 44 -8.85 -13.62 -9.39
N GLY A 45 -8.15 -14.07 -8.35
CA GLY A 45 -8.43 -15.35 -7.69
C GLY A 45 -9.80 -15.36 -7.03
N ILE A 46 -10.16 -14.28 -6.32
CA ILE A 46 -11.48 -14.14 -5.68
C ILE A 46 -12.59 -14.00 -6.71
N ALA A 47 -12.37 -13.21 -7.76
CA ALA A 47 -13.32 -13.11 -8.86
C ALA A 47 -13.58 -14.48 -9.53
N THR A 48 -12.55 -15.29 -9.74
CA THR A 48 -12.71 -16.66 -10.25
C THR A 48 -13.58 -17.50 -9.31
N CYS A 49 -13.34 -17.43 -8.00
CA CYS A 49 -14.17 -18.14 -7.02
C CYS A 49 -15.62 -17.64 -7.02
N TYR A 50 -15.83 -16.33 -7.17
CA TYR A 50 -17.16 -15.74 -7.21
C TYR A 50 -17.95 -16.15 -8.46
N PHE A 51 -17.33 -16.11 -9.65
CA PHE A 51 -18.02 -16.38 -10.90
C PHE A 51 -18.05 -17.86 -11.28
N GLU A 52 -17.03 -18.64 -10.96
CA GLU A 52 -16.93 -20.07 -11.31
C GLU A 52 -17.35 -21.03 -10.18
N GLY A 53 -17.54 -20.47 -8.97
CA GLY A 53 -17.97 -21.21 -7.79
C GLY A 53 -16.82 -21.73 -6.91
N PRO A 54 -17.13 -22.17 -5.67
CA PRO A 54 -16.13 -22.54 -4.66
C PRO A 54 -15.31 -23.79 -5.03
N ALA A 55 -15.77 -24.61 -5.96
CA ALA A 55 -15.02 -25.77 -6.45
C ALA A 55 -13.72 -25.38 -7.19
N HIS A 56 -13.66 -24.16 -7.72
CA HIS A 56 -12.49 -23.61 -8.41
C HIS A 56 -11.61 -22.76 -7.48
N ALA A 57 -11.98 -22.67 -6.19
CA ALA A 57 -11.18 -21.97 -5.19
C ALA A 57 -9.85 -22.67 -4.92
N GLY A 58 -8.86 -21.90 -4.47
CA GLY A 58 -7.59 -22.40 -3.98
C GLY A 58 -6.39 -22.06 -4.85
N CYS A 59 -5.32 -22.84 -4.69
CA CYS A 59 -4.01 -22.56 -5.31
C CYS A 59 -4.08 -22.47 -6.84
N ARG A 60 -4.94 -23.24 -7.49
CA ARG A 60 -5.11 -23.24 -8.94
C ARG A 60 -5.69 -21.92 -9.46
N ALA A 61 -6.66 -21.34 -8.77
CA ALA A 61 -7.22 -20.03 -9.10
C ALA A 61 -6.17 -18.93 -8.95
N CYS A 62 -5.43 -18.95 -7.82
CA CYS A 62 -4.35 -17.99 -7.56
C CYS A 62 -3.20 -18.10 -8.59
N CYS A 63 -2.74 -19.32 -8.90
CA CYS A 63 -1.69 -19.51 -9.91
C CYS A 63 -2.15 -19.10 -11.32
N GLY A 64 -3.41 -19.39 -11.69
CA GLY A 64 -3.99 -18.96 -12.95
C GLY A 64 -4.10 -17.43 -13.03
N SER A 65 -4.53 -16.78 -11.96
CA SER A 65 -4.61 -15.33 -11.86
C SER A 65 -3.22 -14.68 -11.91
N LEU A 66 -2.22 -15.24 -11.21
CA LEU A 66 -0.83 -14.79 -11.28
C LEU A 66 -0.28 -14.88 -12.70
N GLY A 67 -0.54 -15.99 -13.40
CA GLY A 67 -0.14 -16.15 -14.79
C GLY A 67 -0.74 -15.07 -15.69
N ARG A 68 -2.01 -14.71 -15.52
CA ARG A 68 -2.68 -13.62 -16.25
C ARG A 68 -2.09 -12.26 -15.91
N ALA A 69 -1.84 -12.00 -14.61
CA ALA A 69 -1.26 -10.75 -14.13
C ALA A 69 0.14 -10.50 -14.71
N LEU A 70 0.98 -11.54 -14.78
CA LEU A 70 2.36 -11.44 -15.29
C LEU A 70 2.44 -11.42 -16.83
N SER A 71 1.43 -11.91 -17.54
CA SER A 71 1.44 -11.96 -19.01
C SER A 71 0.61 -10.84 -19.63
N PHE A 72 -0.71 -11.00 -19.65
CA PHE A 72 -1.62 -10.12 -20.38
C PHE A 72 -1.92 -8.81 -19.65
N GLN A 73 -1.91 -8.81 -18.32
CA GLN A 73 -2.31 -7.65 -17.52
C GLN A 73 -1.11 -6.81 -17.04
N PHE A 74 0.12 -7.30 -17.25
CA PHE A 74 1.34 -6.65 -16.75
C PHE A 74 1.47 -5.20 -17.21
N GLY A 75 1.18 -4.93 -18.48
CA GLY A 75 1.23 -3.57 -19.04
C GLY A 75 0.25 -2.60 -18.34
N SER A 76 -0.96 -3.07 -18.02
CA SER A 76 -1.96 -2.29 -17.30
C SER A 76 -1.54 -2.06 -15.84
N ILE A 77 -0.95 -3.06 -15.21
CA ILE A 77 -0.44 -2.98 -13.82
C ILE A 77 0.74 -1.99 -13.77
N ALA A 78 1.72 -2.13 -14.65
CA ALA A 78 2.89 -1.27 -14.71
C ALA A 78 2.51 0.20 -14.97
N PHE A 79 1.56 0.43 -15.89
CA PHE A 79 1.07 1.76 -16.20
C PHE A 79 0.31 2.41 -15.04
N GLY A 80 -0.62 1.69 -14.41
CA GLY A 80 -1.35 2.20 -13.24
C GLY A 80 -0.42 2.48 -12.06
N SER A 81 0.56 1.60 -11.81
CA SER A 81 1.61 1.79 -10.80
C SER A 81 2.48 3.01 -11.09
N LEU A 82 2.76 3.31 -12.37
CA LEU A 82 3.52 4.51 -12.75
C LEU A 82 2.76 5.79 -12.42
N ILE A 83 1.44 5.82 -12.64
CA ILE A 83 0.61 6.98 -12.30
C ILE A 83 0.68 7.25 -10.79
N VAL A 84 0.51 6.23 -9.95
CA VAL A 84 0.59 6.38 -8.50
C VAL A 84 2.01 6.80 -8.07
N ALA A 85 3.07 6.20 -8.66
CA ALA A 85 4.45 6.56 -8.36
C ALA A 85 4.75 8.03 -8.70
N MET A 86 4.22 8.55 -9.81
CA MET A 86 4.37 9.95 -10.18
C MET A 86 3.68 10.88 -9.18
N VAL A 87 2.48 10.54 -8.73
CA VAL A 87 1.75 11.32 -7.72
C VAL A 87 2.52 11.31 -6.40
N ASN A 88 3.00 10.15 -5.93
CA ASN A 88 3.78 10.01 -4.71
C ASN A 88 5.10 10.80 -4.80
N THR A 89 5.76 10.79 -5.97
CA THR A 89 6.98 11.58 -6.22
C THR A 89 6.69 13.08 -6.17
N LEU A 90 5.56 13.52 -6.70
CA LEU A 90 5.15 14.92 -6.64
C LEU A 90 4.90 15.37 -5.19
N VAL A 91 4.19 14.55 -4.40
CA VAL A 91 4.01 14.78 -2.96
C VAL A 91 5.35 14.84 -2.23
N TYR A 92 6.28 13.94 -2.57
CA TYR A 92 7.63 13.93 -2.01
C TYR A 92 8.39 15.25 -2.31
N ILE A 93 8.35 15.74 -3.55
CA ILE A 93 8.98 17.01 -3.93
C ILE A 93 8.38 18.18 -3.14
N ILE A 94 7.05 18.23 -3.00
CA ILE A 94 6.38 19.28 -2.24
C ILE A 94 6.76 19.22 -0.75
N ARG A 95 6.89 18.01 -0.18
CA ARG A 95 7.39 17.83 1.21
C ARG A 95 8.80 18.37 1.39
N LEU A 96 9.71 18.07 0.45
CA LEU A 96 11.07 18.64 0.48
C LEU A 96 11.06 20.17 0.44
N GLY A 97 10.21 20.78 -0.41
CA GLY A 97 10.03 22.22 -0.46
C GLY A 97 9.46 22.80 0.83
N ALA A 98 8.49 22.09 1.45
CA ALA A 98 7.91 22.51 2.72
C ALA A 98 8.92 22.46 3.87
N GLU A 99 9.78 21.44 3.92
CA GLU A 99 10.88 21.37 4.90
C GLU A 99 11.86 22.55 4.76
N GLN A 100 12.24 22.89 3.54
CA GLN A 100 13.09 24.08 3.31
C GLN A 100 12.37 25.39 3.69
N ALA A 101 11.07 25.51 3.41
CA ALA A 101 10.28 26.68 3.78
C ALA A 101 10.13 26.86 5.31
N ARG A 102 10.23 25.78 6.10
CA ARG A 102 10.22 25.85 7.57
C ARG A 102 11.40 26.64 8.15
N HIS A 103 12.54 26.61 7.49
CA HIS A 103 13.75 27.33 7.89
C HIS A 103 13.77 28.80 7.43
N THR A 104 12.76 29.23 6.66
CA THR A 104 12.63 30.59 6.15
C THR A 104 11.63 31.36 7.02
N ASP A 105 11.91 32.62 7.36
CA ASP A 105 11.04 33.45 8.21
C ASP A 105 9.75 33.96 7.54
N ASN A 106 9.50 33.59 6.28
CA ASN A 106 8.31 33.99 5.53
C ASN A 106 7.09 33.14 5.90
N GLY A 107 6.23 33.65 6.77
CA GLY A 107 4.98 32.99 7.20
C GLY A 107 4.01 32.67 6.03
N LEU A 108 3.97 33.52 5.01
CA LEU A 108 3.15 33.32 3.82
C LEU A 108 3.59 32.08 3.03
N LEU A 109 4.90 31.88 2.89
CA LEU A 109 5.47 30.73 2.18
C LEU A 109 5.12 29.40 2.91
N LYS A 110 5.21 29.39 4.24
CA LYS A 110 4.79 28.25 5.07
C LYS A 110 3.32 27.90 4.88
N LEU A 111 2.45 28.91 4.84
CA LEU A 111 1.01 28.73 4.63
C LEU A 111 0.72 28.13 3.25
N ILE A 112 1.37 28.64 2.19
CA ILE A 112 1.19 28.13 0.83
C ILE A 112 1.60 26.66 0.74
N PHE A 113 2.78 26.29 1.26
CA PHE A 113 3.22 24.89 1.23
C PHE A 113 2.35 23.99 2.07
N CYS A 114 1.83 24.43 3.22
CA CYS A 114 0.91 23.66 4.06
C CYS A 114 -0.41 23.38 3.33
N CYS A 115 -0.99 24.40 2.70
CA CYS A 115 -2.21 24.25 1.92
C CYS A 115 -2.00 23.32 0.70
N CYS A 116 -0.89 23.50 -0.01
CA CYS A 116 -0.51 22.67 -1.15
C CYS A 116 -0.33 21.18 -0.75
N LEU A 117 0.35 20.92 0.37
CA LEU A 117 0.52 19.56 0.91
C LEU A 117 -0.83 18.94 1.26
N CYS A 118 -1.74 19.68 1.90
CA CYS A 118 -3.05 19.17 2.25
C CYS A 118 -3.87 18.78 1.00
N CYS A 119 -3.89 19.64 -0.01
CA CYS A 119 -4.56 19.36 -1.28
C CYS A 119 -3.94 18.15 -2.00
N MET A 120 -2.61 18.06 -2.03
CA MET A 120 -1.92 16.96 -2.70
C MET A 120 -2.09 15.63 -1.98
N GLN A 121 -2.16 15.60 -0.66
CA GLN A 121 -2.46 14.38 0.09
C GLN A 121 -3.90 13.90 -0.15
N CYS A 122 -4.86 14.80 -0.26
CA CYS A 122 -6.23 14.44 -0.65
C CYS A 122 -6.26 13.85 -2.06
N PHE A 123 -5.51 14.45 -2.99
CA PHE A 123 -5.40 13.96 -4.38
C PHE A 123 -4.72 12.59 -4.44
N GLU A 124 -3.60 12.40 -3.74
CA GLU A 124 -2.88 11.13 -3.60
C GLU A 124 -3.84 10.00 -3.18
N ARG A 125 -4.56 10.20 -2.07
CA ARG A 125 -5.55 9.22 -1.57
C ARG A 125 -6.65 8.91 -2.58
N THR A 126 -7.14 9.93 -3.28
CA THR A 126 -8.18 9.73 -4.31
C THR A 126 -7.65 8.91 -5.48
N VAL A 127 -6.44 9.19 -5.94
CA VAL A 127 -5.79 8.44 -7.03
C VAL A 127 -5.51 7.00 -6.61
N GLU A 128 -4.97 6.75 -5.42
CA GLU A 128 -4.72 5.41 -4.89
C GLU A 128 -6.01 4.60 -4.78
N TRP A 129 -7.06 5.21 -4.22
CA TRP A 129 -8.37 4.58 -4.09
C TRP A 129 -8.96 4.22 -5.46
N LEU A 130 -9.00 5.15 -6.41
CA LEU A 130 -9.51 4.91 -7.77
C LEU A 130 -8.71 3.83 -8.49
N THR A 131 -7.39 3.88 -8.37
CA THR A 131 -6.46 2.92 -8.98
C THR A 131 -6.68 1.51 -8.43
N SER A 132 -6.93 1.36 -7.13
CA SER A 132 -7.23 0.07 -6.50
C SER A 132 -8.46 -0.59 -7.13
N TYR A 133 -9.55 0.14 -7.30
CA TYR A 133 -10.75 -0.38 -7.96
C TYR A 133 -10.55 -0.62 -9.47
N ALA A 134 -9.76 0.22 -10.15
CA ALA A 134 -9.40 -0.01 -11.55
C ALA A 134 -8.61 -1.32 -11.72
N PHE A 135 -7.71 -1.65 -10.78
CA PHE A 135 -6.99 -2.92 -10.79
C PHE A 135 -7.90 -4.12 -10.56
N VAL A 136 -8.97 -3.98 -9.77
CA VAL A 136 -9.99 -5.06 -9.66
C VAL A 136 -10.64 -5.31 -11.02
N TYR A 137 -11.03 -4.27 -11.76
CA TYR A 137 -11.57 -4.42 -13.12
C TYR A 137 -10.56 -5.03 -14.10
N VAL A 138 -9.28 -4.63 -14.02
CA VAL A 138 -8.20 -5.27 -14.78
C VAL A 138 -8.11 -6.76 -14.44
N ALA A 139 -8.22 -7.13 -13.17
CA ALA A 139 -8.16 -8.51 -12.71
C ALA A 139 -9.33 -9.37 -13.23
N ILE A 140 -10.55 -8.82 -13.24
CA ILE A 140 -11.78 -9.52 -13.62
C ILE A 140 -11.87 -9.64 -15.15
N TYR A 141 -11.73 -8.50 -15.86
CA TYR A 141 -12.05 -8.41 -17.27
C TYR A 141 -10.83 -8.42 -18.19
N GLY A 142 -9.61 -8.29 -17.67
CA GLY A 142 -8.39 -8.21 -18.47
C GLY A 142 -8.28 -6.96 -19.35
N THR A 143 -9.08 -5.93 -19.07
CA THR A 143 -9.14 -4.69 -19.85
C THR A 143 -7.96 -3.77 -19.56
N SER A 144 -7.71 -2.78 -20.46
CA SER A 144 -6.66 -1.79 -20.24
C SER A 144 -6.98 -0.93 -18.99
N PHE A 145 -5.95 -0.45 -18.29
CA PHE A 145 -6.09 0.35 -17.07
C PHE A 145 -7.02 1.56 -17.25
N LEU A 146 -6.90 2.29 -18.37
CA LEU A 146 -7.75 3.47 -18.65
C LEU A 146 -9.22 3.11 -18.89
N SER A 147 -9.47 1.97 -19.55
CA SER A 147 -10.84 1.47 -19.75
C SER A 147 -11.44 1.03 -18.43
N SER A 148 -10.67 0.33 -17.61
CA SER A 148 -11.06 -0.09 -16.26
C SER A 148 -11.38 1.10 -15.35
N GLY A 149 -10.55 2.14 -15.39
CA GLY A 149 -10.80 3.38 -14.63
C GLY A 149 -12.11 4.09 -15.03
N ARG A 150 -12.44 4.12 -16.32
CA ARG A 150 -13.73 4.65 -16.79
C ARG A 150 -14.91 3.80 -16.34
N ALA A 151 -14.78 2.48 -16.36
CA ALA A 151 -15.81 1.56 -15.86
C ALA A 151 -16.07 1.78 -14.37
N VAL A 152 -15.02 1.92 -13.54
CA VAL A 152 -15.12 2.24 -12.12
C VAL A 152 -15.88 3.55 -11.90
N MET A 153 -15.54 4.61 -12.64
CA MET A 153 -16.27 5.90 -12.54
C MET A 153 -17.76 5.75 -12.90
N GLY A 154 -18.05 4.91 -13.90
CA GLY A 154 -19.45 4.57 -14.28
C GLY A 154 -20.19 3.80 -13.20
N LEU A 155 -19.52 2.82 -12.55
CA LEU A 155 -20.09 2.05 -11.45
C LEU A 155 -20.38 2.95 -10.24
N LEU A 156 -19.43 3.81 -9.87
CA LEU A 156 -19.60 4.77 -8.77
C LEU A 156 -20.74 5.76 -9.02
N GLY A 157 -20.93 6.19 -10.26
CA GLY A 157 -22.05 7.04 -10.64
C GLY A 157 -23.42 6.36 -10.51
N LYS A 158 -23.48 5.04 -10.66
CA LYS A 158 -24.71 4.24 -10.57
C LYS A 158 -24.98 3.75 -9.15
N SER A 159 -23.97 3.26 -8.46
CA SER A 159 -24.06 2.63 -7.13
C SER A 159 -23.87 3.64 -5.98
N GLY A 160 -23.56 4.89 -6.29
CA GLY A 160 -23.48 6.05 -5.42
C GLY A 160 -22.62 5.85 -4.17
N VAL A 161 -23.26 5.70 -3.05
CA VAL A 161 -22.65 5.80 -1.71
C VAL A 161 -22.10 4.46 -1.21
N GLY A 162 -22.60 3.32 -1.70
CA GLY A 162 -22.24 1.98 -1.18
C GLY A 162 -20.76 1.63 -1.33
N ALA A 163 -20.14 1.93 -2.47
CA ALA A 163 -18.71 1.67 -2.71
C ALA A 163 -17.80 2.48 -1.78
N VAL A 164 -18.13 3.75 -1.57
CA VAL A 164 -17.40 4.65 -0.67
C VAL A 164 -17.57 4.20 0.78
N ALA A 165 -18.79 3.80 1.18
CA ALA A 165 -19.05 3.34 2.53
C ALA A 165 -18.28 2.06 2.89
N THR A 166 -18.17 1.11 1.95
CA THR A 166 -17.46 -0.15 2.18
C THR A 166 -15.94 0.07 2.33
N SER A 167 -15.33 0.90 1.49
CA SER A 167 -13.91 1.24 1.64
C SER A 167 -13.64 2.00 2.95
N THR A 168 -14.56 2.87 3.35
CA THR A 168 -14.44 3.64 4.61
C THR A 168 -14.46 2.75 5.85
N LEU A 169 -15.05 1.55 5.79
CA LEU A 169 -15.09 0.59 6.90
C LEU A 169 -13.90 -0.37 6.90
N ILE A 170 -13.39 -0.76 5.73
CA ILE A 170 -12.29 -1.71 5.61
C ILE A 170 -10.95 -1.08 6.02
N ASP A 171 -10.67 0.14 5.55
CA ASP A 171 -9.42 0.84 5.82
C ASP A 171 -9.12 1.01 7.33
N PRO A 172 -10.06 1.42 8.21
CA PRO A 172 -9.82 1.49 9.66
C PRO A 172 -9.55 0.12 10.28
N VAL A 173 -10.23 -0.94 9.82
CA VAL A 173 -10.03 -2.29 10.35
C VAL A 173 -8.63 -2.80 10.00
N LEU A 174 -8.19 -2.61 8.75
CA LEU A 174 -6.84 -2.97 8.32
C LEU A 174 -5.77 -2.14 9.04
N THR A 175 -6.03 -0.85 9.24
CA THR A 175 -5.14 0.04 10.00
C THR A 175 -5.01 -0.41 11.45
N LEU A 176 -6.12 -0.78 12.10
CA LEU A 176 -6.10 -1.30 13.47
C LEU A 176 -5.31 -2.61 13.54
N GLY A 177 -5.50 -3.52 12.58
CA GLY A 177 -4.72 -4.75 12.45
C GLY A 177 -3.22 -4.49 12.33
N THR A 178 -2.84 -3.52 11.50
CA THR A 178 -1.45 -3.11 11.31
C THR A 178 -0.85 -2.52 12.59
N LEU A 179 -1.60 -1.67 13.30
CA LEU A 179 -1.16 -1.08 14.56
C LEU A 179 -0.97 -2.13 15.67
N LEU A 180 -1.88 -3.09 15.77
CA LEU A 180 -1.77 -4.21 16.72
C LEU A 180 -0.55 -5.08 16.38
N GLY A 181 -0.33 -5.37 15.10
CA GLY A 181 0.86 -6.08 14.63
C GLY A 181 2.15 -5.34 14.96
N CYS A 182 2.19 -4.04 14.74
CA CYS A 182 3.33 -3.18 15.08
C CYS A 182 3.59 -3.20 16.60
N GLY A 183 2.56 -3.05 17.43
CA GLY A 183 2.69 -3.11 18.89
C GLY A 183 3.26 -4.45 19.39
N ALA A 184 2.75 -5.57 18.84
CA ALA A 184 3.28 -6.89 19.12
C ALA A 184 4.75 -7.04 18.69
N GLY A 185 5.10 -6.51 17.51
CA GLY A 185 6.48 -6.51 17.01
C GLY A 185 7.44 -5.69 17.87
N CYS A 186 7.01 -4.51 18.33
CA CYS A 186 7.80 -3.72 19.30
C CYS A 186 8.03 -4.47 20.61
N ALA A 187 7.00 -5.14 21.13
CA ALA A 187 7.11 -5.94 22.35
C ALA A 187 8.07 -7.13 22.18
N LEU A 188 7.97 -7.86 21.05
CA LEU A 188 8.89 -8.95 20.74
C LEU A 188 10.31 -8.47 20.54
N GLY A 189 10.50 -7.34 19.84
CA GLY A 189 11.81 -6.71 19.63
C GLY A 189 12.46 -6.31 20.98
N TYR A 190 11.69 -5.75 21.91
CA TYR A 190 12.16 -5.45 23.26
C TYR A 190 12.59 -6.71 24.02
N VAL A 191 11.75 -7.77 24.00
CA VAL A 191 12.06 -9.05 24.68
C VAL A 191 13.31 -9.68 24.09
N ALA A 192 13.46 -9.65 22.75
CA ALA A 192 14.63 -10.19 22.08
C ALA A 192 15.92 -9.42 22.43
N ALA A 193 15.87 -8.07 22.44
CA ALA A 193 17.01 -7.24 22.83
C ALA A 193 17.40 -7.48 24.29
N ARG A 194 16.40 -7.59 25.18
CA ARG A 194 16.64 -7.86 26.60
C ARG A 194 17.20 -9.26 26.82
N GLY A 195 16.72 -10.26 26.10
CA GLY A 195 17.28 -11.62 26.11
C GLY A 195 18.72 -11.65 25.64
N TRP A 196 19.04 -10.94 24.56
CA TRP A 196 20.40 -10.81 24.04
C TRP A 196 21.34 -10.17 25.05
N ASN A 197 20.93 -9.06 25.66
CA ASN A 197 21.72 -8.36 26.68
C ASN A 197 21.99 -9.22 27.92
N ASN A 198 21.02 -10.03 28.38
CA ASN A 198 21.20 -10.95 29.49
C ASN A 198 22.16 -12.11 29.19
N LEU A 199 22.21 -12.56 27.91
CA LEU A 199 23.13 -13.62 27.47
C LEU A 199 24.56 -13.10 27.22
N SER A 200 24.70 -11.82 26.86
CA SER A 200 25.97 -11.19 26.49
C SER A 200 26.60 -10.37 27.62
N ALA A 201 25.93 -10.22 28.77
CA ALA A 201 26.41 -9.41 29.87
C ALA A 201 27.63 -10.08 30.55
N PRO A 202 28.81 -9.44 30.58
CA PRO A 202 29.94 -9.88 31.41
C PRO A 202 29.68 -9.53 32.88
N ASP A 203 30.25 -10.32 33.81
CA ASP A 203 30.03 -10.25 35.26
C ASP A 203 30.42 -8.91 35.95
N ASN A 204 30.99 -7.94 35.23
CA ASN A 204 31.38 -6.63 35.70
C ASN A 204 30.60 -5.50 35.07
N PHE A 205 29.48 -5.09 35.66
CA PHE A 205 28.64 -3.95 35.25
C PHE A 205 29.36 -2.62 35.51
N SER A 206 29.70 -1.86 34.51
CA SER A 206 30.09 -0.44 34.59
C SER A 206 28.94 0.47 34.15
N GLU A 207 28.94 1.71 34.65
CA GLU A 207 27.89 2.72 34.34
C GLU A 207 27.73 2.98 32.84
N PHE A 208 28.80 2.84 32.06
CA PHE A 208 28.81 2.93 30.59
C PHE A 208 27.98 1.80 29.93
N GLN A 209 27.89 0.61 30.51
CA GLN A 209 27.09 -0.48 29.98
C GLN A 209 25.57 -0.25 30.13
N SER A 210 25.14 0.55 31.09
CA SER A 210 23.71 0.86 31.24
C SER A 210 23.16 1.70 30.08
N GLU A 211 23.97 2.61 29.50
CA GLU A 211 23.60 3.39 28.32
C GLU A 211 23.54 2.50 27.08
N VAL A 212 24.50 1.60 26.90
CA VAL A 212 24.53 0.66 25.76
C VAL A 212 23.30 -0.25 25.79
N VAL A 213 22.94 -0.80 26.93
CA VAL A 213 21.76 -1.66 27.12
C VAL A 213 20.47 -0.88 26.81
N MET A 214 20.40 0.40 27.15
CA MET A 214 19.24 1.24 26.81
C MET A 214 19.14 1.44 25.30
N ILE A 215 20.25 1.73 24.62
CA ILE A 215 20.30 1.91 23.16
C ILE A 215 19.90 0.61 22.46
N ASP A 216 20.42 -0.55 22.90
CA ASP A 216 20.08 -1.85 22.33
C ASP A 216 18.59 -2.18 22.46
N ASN A 217 17.99 -1.86 23.61
CA ASN A 217 16.57 -2.05 23.82
C ASN A 217 15.74 -1.15 22.87
N ILE A 218 16.14 0.11 22.69
CA ILE A 218 15.46 1.05 21.75
C ILE A 218 15.60 0.53 20.33
N VAL A 219 16.81 0.12 19.92
CA VAL A 219 17.06 -0.45 18.58
C VAL A 219 16.21 -1.70 18.36
N GLY A 220 16.11 -2.59 19.37
CA GLY A 220 15.28 -3.79 19.32
C GLY A 220 13.80 -3.46 19.14
N ILE A 221 13.26 -2.49 19.88
CA ILE A 221 11.87 -2.03 19.75
C ILE A 221 11.60 -1.48 18.34
N VAL A 222 12.48 -0.60 17.87
CA VAL A 222 12.32 0.03 16.54
C VAL A 222 12.43 -1.01 15.42
N ALA A 223 13.45 -1.88 15.47
CA ALA A 223 13.64 -2.93 14.47
C ALA A 223 12.47 -3.93 14.47
N GLY A 224 12.00 -4.36 15.64
CA GLY A 224 10.84 -5.23 15.80
C GLY A 224 9.56 -4.58 15.26
N GLY A 225 9.34 -3.30 15.55
CA GLY A 225 8.21 -2.54 15.04
C GLY A 225 8.21 -2.40 13.52
N VAL A 226 9.36 -2.04 12.93
CA VAL A 226 9.51 -1.91 11.46
C VAL A 226 9.31 -3.27 10.77
N ALA A 227 9.91 -4.33 11.29
CA ALA A 227 9.74 -5.68 10.75
C ALA A 227 8.28 -6.13 10.82
N ALA A 228 7.60 -5.89 11.94
CA ALA A 228 6.19 -6.24 12.11
C ALA A 228 5.27 -5.41 11.21
N LEU A 229 5.56 -4.12 11.00
CA LEU A 229 4.83 -3.29 10.03
C LEU A 229 4.94 -3.87 8.61
N ALA A 230 6.14 -4.27 8.20
CA ALA A 230 6.35 -4.87 6.88
C ALA A 230 5.58 -6.20 6.73
N VAL A 231 5.66 -7.08 7.73
CA VAL A 231 4.94 -8.37 7.72
C VAL A 231 3.42 -8.17 7.75
N ALA A 232 2.92 -7.27 8.59
CA ALA A 232 1.49 -6.98 8.67
C ALA A 232 0.95 -6.38 7.36
N SER A 233 1.68 -5.47 6.74
CA SER A 233 1.30 -4.87 5.45
C SER A 233 1.21 -5.92 4.34
N ILE A 234 2.17 -6.85 4.27
CA ILE A 234 2.14 -7.94 3.30
C ILE A 234 0.98 -8.90 3.58
N GLY A 235 0.71 -9.22 4.86
CA GLY A 235 -0.35 -10.14 5.26
C GLY A 235 -1.76 -9.58 5.08
N LEU A 236 -1.94 -8.26 5.26
CA LEU A 236 -3.25 -7.60 5.14
C LEU A 236 -3.58 -7.15 3.70
N ALA A 237 -2.59 -6.97 2.83
CA ALA A 237 -2.82 -6.58 1.44
C ALA A 237 -3.75 -7.54 0.66
N PRO A 238 -3.65 -8.89 0.80
CA PRO A 238 -4.60 -9.80 0.19
C PRO A 238 -6.04 -9.65 0.72
N VAL A 239 -6.20 -9.28 1.99
CA VAL A 239 -7.52 -9.06 2.60
C VAL A 239 -8.18 -7.83 1.99
N ASP A 240 -7.43 -6.74 1.83
CA ASP A 240 -7.90 -5.52 1.16
C ASP A 240 -8.27 -5.78 -0.30
N ALA A 241 -7.39 -6.44 -1.06
CA ALA A 241 -7.65 -6.80 -2.45
C ALA A 241 -8.91 -7.68 -2.58
N GLY A 242 -9.06 -8.63 -1.66
CA GLY A 242 -10.20 -9.53 -1.59
C GLY A 242 -11.52 -8.83 -1.33
N ALA A 243 -11.54 -7.96 -0.35
CA ALA A 243 -12.73 -7.21 0.01
C ALA A 243 -13.18 -6.27 -1.13
N LYS A 244 -12.26 -5.54 -1.75
CA LYS A 244 -12.54 -4.69 -2.90
C LYS A 244 -13.02 -5.49 -4.12
N SER A 245 -12.41 -6.66 -4.37
CA SER A 245 -12.83 -7.56 -5.45
C SER A 245 -14.24 -8.11 -5.23
N LEU A 246 -14.52 -8.61 -4.03
CA LEU A 246 -15.85 -9.11 -3.68
C LEU A 246 -16.92 -8.04 -3.84
N PHE A 247 -16.61 -6.81 -3.40
CA PHE A 247 -17.52 -5.67 -3.57
C PHE A 247 -17.83 -5.38 -5.05
N VAL A 248 -16.81 -5.35 -5.92
CA VAL A 248 -17.02 -5.11 -7.36
C VAL A 248 -17.82 -6.25 -7.98
N CYS A 249 -17.49 -7.52 -7.66
CA CYS A 249 -18.24 -8.68 -8.17
C CYS A 249 -19.70 -8.63 -7.73
N TYR A 250 -19.98 -8.25 -6.47
CA TYR A 250 -21.33 -8.09 -5.97
C TYR A 250 -22.08 -6.95 -6.65
N ALA A 251 -21.43 -5.82 -6.90
CA ALA A 251 -22.04 -4.67 -7.57
C ALA A 251 -22.40 -4.95 -9.04
N GLU A 252 -21.64 -5.85 -9.69
CA GLU A 252 -21.91 -6.28 -11.09
C GLU A 252 -23.02 -7.36 -11.16
N GLU A 253 -22.96 -8.38 -10.29
CA GLU A 253 -23.92 -9.52 -10.29
C GLU A 253 -24.38 -9.87 -8.86
N PRO A 254 -25.30 -9.10 -8.25
CA PRO A 254 -25.74 -9.35 -6.87
C PRO A 254 -26.54 -10.66 -6.74
N GLN A 255 -27.21 -11.10 -7.79
CA GLN A 255 -28.03 -12.32 -7.77
C GLN A 255 -27.21 -13.61 -7.55
N LYS A 256 -25.95 -13.63 -7.99
CA LYS A 256 -25.08 -14.79 -7.86
C LYS A 256 -24.72 -15.06 -6.40
N LEU A 257 -24.42 -14.02 -5.64
CA LEU A 257 -24.15 -14.16 -4.21
C LEU A 257 -25.39 -14.66 -3.43
N ALA A 258 -26.59 -14.22 -3.84
CA ALA A 258 -27.82 -14.66 -3.23
C ALA A 258 -28.09 -16.16 -3.45
N LEU A 259 -27.64 -16.71 -4.58
CA LEU A 259 -27.76 -18.15 -4.89
C LEU A 259 -26.73 -19.00 -4.14
N ASP A 260 -25.46 -18.56 -4.12
CA ASP A 260 -24.36 -19.34 -3.56
C ASP A 260 -24.24 -19.22 -2.04
N SER A 261 -24.60 -18.05 -1.47
CA SER A 261 -24.47 -17.74 -0.03
C SER A 261 -25.57 -16.80 0.45
N PRO A 262 -26.81 -17.29 0.63
CA PRO A 262 -27.95 -16.43 1.00
C PRO A 262 -27.77 -15.71 2.34
N ALA A 263 -27.06 -16.34 3.29
CA ALA A 263 -26.76 -15.72 4.59
C ALA A 263 -25.81 -14.52 4.49
N LEU A 264 -24.85 -14.55 3.56
CA LEU A 264 -23.93 -13.44 3.32
C LEU A 264 -24.62 -12.32 2.53
N ALA A 265 -25.42 -12.69 1.53
CA ALA A 265 -26.21 -11.73 0.75
C ALA A 265 -27.17 -10.95 1.64
N ALA A 266 -27.87 -11.60 2.56
CA ALA A 266 -28.77 -10.97 3.52
C ALA A 266 -28.03 -9.97 4.44
N LYS A 267 -26.84 -10.31 4.92
CA LYS A 267 -26.02 -9.39 5.73
C LYS A 267 -25.54 -8.16 4.94
N ILE A 268 -25.20 -8.34 3.68
CA ILE A 268 -24.75 -7.23 2.82
C ILE A 268 -25.93 -6.31 2.47
N SER A 269 -27.10 -6.86 2.16
CA SER A 269 -28.31 -6.05 1.92
C SER A 269 -28.74 -5.29 3.17
N GLU A 270 -28.68 -5.90 4.35
CA GLU A 270 -28.95 -5.26 5.63
C GLU A 270 -27.94 -4.10 5.91
N ALA A 271 -26.66 -4.30 5.60
CA ALA A 271 -25.63 -3.28 5.74
C ALA A 271 -25.73 -2.17 4.70
N ALA A 272 -26.28 -2.45 3.52
CA ALA A 272 -26.51 -1.47 2.46
C ALA A 272 -27.79 -0.65 2.67
N GLY A 273 -28.64 -1.02 3.62
CA GLY A 273 -29.87 -0.28 3.96
C GLY A 273 -31.03 -0.46 2.94
N GLU A 274 -31.02 -1.57 2.20
CA GLU A 274 -32.11 -2.02 1.33
C GLU A 274 -33.08 -2.98 2.06
#